data_f3f1336f0016a6b1e3f4998c8f1b8704
#
_entry.id   f3f1336f0016a6b1e3f4998c8f1b8704
#
_cell.length_a   1.000
_cell.length_b   1.000
_cell.length_c   1.000
_cell.angle_alpha   90.00
_cell.angle_beta   90.00
_cell.angle_gamma   90.00
#
_symmetry.space_group_name_H-M   'P 1'
#
loop_
_entity.id
_entity.type
_entity.pdbx_description
1 polymer ?
#
loop_
_entity_poly.entity_id
_entity_poly.type
_entity_poly.pdbx_seq_one_letter_code
_entity_poly.pdbx_strand_id
1 'polypeptide(L)'
;MSAPRPVIEVKGLVKSYPTGFWRRRARVLDDVSFTVGRNEVVGFLGANGAGKTTTIKILNCLAFPDAGSVRLFGERGGVHSASRRRIGFMPEQPYFYEYLTGFEFLDLCGRLNGMGRQDTRRRSVEILERVRLSEAGNKSIRMYSKGMMQRLGLAQALLHDPELVILDEPMSGLDPMGRMDVRGIITELKASGRTVFFSSHIISDVEALCDRVILLDHGKKIAEGKVAELIGGEVRFVELVFSPPPPLEWLAAEGIPPDRTIRSGDALVVKAGDVEEANRWTSGLGARGARLRSMTQARPHLEEIYVAHLGRHDGSGVGDGA
;
A
#
# COMPACT_ATOMS: atom_id res chain seq x y z
N MET A 1 2.80 -27.57 16.58
CA MET A 1 2.06 -27.26 15.33
C MET A 1 3.00 -26.48 14.43
N SER A 2 3.31 -26.99 13.23
CA SER A 2 4.19 -26.28 12.29
C SER A 2 3.48 -24.98 11.85
N ALA A 3 4.19 -23.85 11.87
CA ALA A 3 3.65 -22.58 11.40
C ALA A 3 3.12 -22.73 9.95
N PRO A 4 1.97 -22.13 9.62
CA PRO A 4 1.40 -22.22 8.29
C PRO A 4 2.39 -21.70 7.25
N ARG A 5 2.57 -22.45 6.16
CA ARG A 5 3.51 -22.09 5.10
C ARG A 5 3.08 -20.75 4.45
N PRO A 6 4.03 -19.82 4.24
CA PRO A 6 3.72 -18.55 3.60
C PRO A 6 3.23 -18.75 2.16
N VAL A 7 2.41 -17.83 1.69
CA VAL A 7 1.93 -17.80 0.29
C VAL A 7 3.03 -17.28 -0.64
N ILE A 8 3.78 -16.27 -0.18
CA ILE A 8 4.97 -15.75 -0.87
C ILE A 8 6.16 -15.91 0.07
N GLU A 9 7.24 -16.47 -0.42
CA GLU A 9 8.55 -16.51 0.25
C GLU A 9 9.62 -16.03 -0.72
N VAL A 10 10.32 -14.95 -0.38
CA VAL A 10 11.41 -14.34 -1.13
C VAL A 10 12.66 -14.41 -0.27
N LYS A 11 13.77 -14.92 -0.82
CA LYS A 11 15.05 -15.05 -0.12
C LYS A 11 16.19 -14.55 -0.98
N GLY A 12 16.93 -13.55 -0.49
CA GLY A 12 18.16 -13.05 -1.07
C GLY A 12 18.02 -12.53 -2.50
N LEU A 13 16.90 -11.88 -2.82
CA LEU A 13 16.57 -11.51 -4.20
C LEU A 13 17.49 -10.40 -4.69
N VAL A 14 18.22 -10.69 -5.78
CA VAL A 14 19.10 -9.74 -6.46
C VAL A 14 18.68 -9.60 -7.91
N LYS A 15 18.63 -8.36 -8.41
CA LYS A 15 18.36 -8.07 -9.82
C LYS A 15 19.12 -6.84 -10.28
N SER A 16 19.74 -6.95 -11.46
CA SER A 16 20.42 -5.85 -12.15
C SER A 16 19.97 -5.77 -13.59
N TYR A 17 19.89 -4.57 -14.12
CA TYR A 17 19.61 -4.33 -15.53
C TYR A 17 20.78 -3.61 -16.22
N PRO A 18 21.06 -3.88 -17.50
CA PRO A 18 22.05 -3.13 -18.26
C PRO A 18 21.56 -1.69 -18.45
N THR A 19 22.41 -0.71 -18.17
CA THR A 19 22.15 0.72 -18.34
C THR A 19 23.17 1.37 -19.24
N GLY A 20 22.71 2.30 -20.09
CA GLY A 20 23.56 3.09 -20.97
C GLY A 20 24.23 2.29 -22.09
N PHE A 21 24.94 3.03 -22.96
CA PHE A 21 25.64 2.49 -24.13
C PHE A 21 26.75 1.48 -23.74
N TRP A 22 27.42 1.69 -22.61
CA TRP A 22 28.51 0.84 -22.09
C TRP A 22 28.02 -0.37 -21.29
N ARG A 23 26.72 -0.68 -21.29
CA ARG A 23 26.10 -1.83 -20.60
C ARG A 23 26.54 -1.98 -19.13
N ARG A 24 26.78 -0.87 -18.43
CA ARG A 24 26.98 -0.91 -16.98
C ARG A 24 25.73 -1.52 -16.35
N ARG A 25 25.90 -2.40 -15.37
CA ARG A 25 24.77 -3.01 -14.65
C ARG A 25 24.34 -2.13 -13.49
N ALA A 26 23.12 -1.61 -13.53
CA ALA A 26 22.51 -0.96 -12.38
C ALA A 26 21.78 -2.00 -11.54
N ARG A 27 22.17 -2.14 -10.28
CA ARG A 27 21.49 -3.01 -9.32
C ARG A 27 20.20 -2.37 -8.91
N VAL A 28 19.07 -3.07 -9.14
CA VAL A 28 17.70 -2.61 -8.84
C VAL A 28 17.17 -3.32 -7.60
N LEU A 29 17.61 -4.57 -7.33
CA LEU A 29 17.31 -5.29 -6.09
C LEU A 29 18.63 -5.82 -5.52
N ASP A 30 18.80 -5.66 -4.21
CA ASP A 30 20.00 -6.01 -3.46
C ASP A 30 19.63 -6.74 -2.16
N ASP A 31 19.67 -8.06 -2.21
CA ASP A 31 19.42 -8.96 -1.08
C ASP A 31 18.04 -8.79 -0.40
N VAL A 32 16.98 -8.67 -1.21
CA VAL A 32 15.63 -8.50 -0.67
C VAL A 32 15.06 -9.85 -0.21
N SER A 33 14.66 -9.92 1.06
CA SER A 33 14.06 -11.11 1.67
C SER A 33 12.82 -10.74 2.46
N PHE A 34 11.69 -11.43 2.22
CA PHE A 34 10.43 -11.25 2.96
C PHE A 34 9.48 -12.44 2.77
N THR A 35 8.43 -12.48 3.57
CA THR A 35 7.36 -13.46 3.45
C THR A 35 5.99 -12.81 3.50
N VAL A 36 5.00 -13.43 2.83
CA VAL A 36 3.59 -13.07 2.94
C VAL A 36 2.80 -14.29 3.39
N GLY A 37 2.04 -14.14 4.44
CA GLY A 37 1.19 -15.16 5.02
C GLY A 37 -0.10 -15.37 4.21
N ARG A 38 -0.99 -16.23 4.73
CA ARG A 38 -2.34 -16.39 4.18
C ARG A 38 -3.30 -15.39 4.81
N ASN A 39 -4.29 -14.96 4.04
CA ASN A 39 -5.40 -14.13 4.51
C ASN A 39 -4.93 -12.79 5.14
N GLU A 40 -3.85 -12.23 4.62
CA GLU A 40 -3.39 -10.89 5.00
C GLU A 40 -3.28 -9.97 3.80
N VAL A 41 -3.40 -8.68 4.04
CA VAL A 41 -3.11 -7.62 3.08
C VAL A 41 -1.75 -7.04 3.42
N VAL A 42 -0.81 -7.18 2.48
CA VAL A 42 0.57 -6.68 2.65
C VAL A 42 0.85 -5.56 1.65
N GLY A 43 1.22 -4.40 2.17
CA GLY A 43 1.67 -3.26 1.40
C GLY A 43 3.17 -3.33 1.13
N PHE A 44 3.56 -3.16 -0.13
CA PHE A 44 4.95 -3.07 -0.55
C PHE A 44 5.26 -1.61 -0.89
N LEU A 45 5.74 -0.85 0.10
CA LEU A 45 5.87 0.60 0.08
C LEU A 45 7.29 1.02 -0.27
N GLY A 46 7.42 2.06 -1.08
CA GLY A 46 8.72 2.65 -1.42
C GLY A 46 8.58 3.72 -2.49
N ALA A 47 9.61 4.55 -2.63
CA ALA A 47 9.66 5.58 -3.68
C ALA A 47 9.66 4.97 -5.09
N ASN A 48 9.46 5.82 -6.10
CA ASN A 48 9.62 5.42 -7.49
C ASN A 48 11.07 5.01 -7.73
N GLY A 49 11.28 3.87 -8.41
CA GLY A 49 12.61 3.32 -8.61
C GLY A 49 13.15 2.46 -7.47
N ALA A 50 12.46 2.33 -6.33
CA ALA A 50 12.90 1.50 -5.21
C ALA A 50 12.97 -0.01 -5.51
N GLY A 51 12.46 -0.49 -6.67
CA GLY A 51 12.49 -1.89 -7.06
C GLY A 51 11.16 -2.64 -6.93
N LYS A 52 10.06 -1.95 -6.55
CA LYS A 52 8.73 -2.55 -6.33
C LYS A 52 8.23 -3.34 -7.55
N THR A 53 8.09 -2.67 -8.69
CA THR A 53 7.63 -3.30 -9.94
C THR A 53 8.55 -4.43 -10.41
N THR A 54 9.87 -4.31 -10.19
CA THR A 54 10.82 -5.39 -10.50
C THR A 54 10.56 -6.63 -9.64
N THR A 55 10.34 -6.46 -8.35
CA THR A 55 9.98 -7.55 -7.43
C THR A 55 8.67 -8.20 -7.88
N ILE A 56 7.64 -7.41 -8.17
CA ILE A 56 6.34 -7.91 -8.65
C ILE A 56 6.47 -8.67 -9.97
N LYS A 57 7.27 -8.18 -10.91
CA LYS A 57 7.56 -8.91 -12.16
C LYS A 57 8.22 -10.25 -11.91
N ILE A 58 9.14 -10.33 -10.95
CA ILE A 58 9.79 -11.60 -10.59
C ILE A 58 8.79 -12.56 -9.92
N LEU A 59 7.92 -12.08 -9.02
CA LEU A 59 6.87 -12.89 -8.41
C LEU A 59 5.94 -13.50 -9.47
N ASN A 60 5.63 -12.74 -10.52
CA ASN A 60 4.77 -13.19 -11.63
C ASN A 60 5.53 -13.89 -12.77
N CYS A 61 6.83 -14.12 -12.60
CA CYS A 61 7.70 -14.76 -13.62
C CYS A 61 7.80 -14.02 -14.95
N LEU A 62 7.57 -12.72 -14.91
CA LEU A 62 7.79 -11.80 -16.04
C LEU A 62 9.25 -11.33 -16.10
N ALA A 63 10.03 -11.56 -15.04
CA ALA A 63 11.46 -11.36 -14.98
C ALA A 63 12.11 -12.45 -14.13
N PHE A 64 13.38 -12.74 -14.36
CA PHE A 64 14.14 -13.70 -13.58
C PHE A 64 15.14 -12.97 -12.69
N PRO A 65 15.34 -13.40 -11.43
CA PRO A 65 16.36 -12.83 -10.56
C PRO A 65 17.76 -13.24 -11.03
N ASP A 66 18.77 -12.41 -10.71
CA ASP A 66 20.17 -12.73 -10.94
C ASP A 66 20.71 -13.64 -9.81
N ALA A 67 20.16 -13.50 -8.59
CA ALA A 67 20.41 -14.38 -7.44
C ALA A 67 19.20 -14.41 -6.51
N GLY A 68 19.20 -15.35 -5.57
CA GLY A 68 18.11 -15.56 -4.62
C GLY A 68 17.04 -16.51 -5.15
N SER A 69 15.94 -16.60 -4.42
CA SER A 69 14.84 -17.49 -4.77
C SER A 69 13.48 -16.93 -4.39
N VAL A 70 12.48 -17.34 -5.15
CA VAL A 70 11.05 -17.06 -4.89
C VAL A 70 10.31 -18.38 -4.79
N ARG A 71 9.44 -18.50 -3.79
CA ARG A 71 8.45 -19.58 -3.68
C ARG A 71 7.05 -18.99 -3.55
N LEU A 72 6.12 -19.56 -4.29
CA LEU A 72 4.70 -19.23 -4.21
C LEU A 72 3.95 -20.48 -3.79
N PHE A 73 3.13 -20.39 -2.74
CA PHE A 73 2.41 -21.52 -2.14
C PHE A 73 3.33 -22.69 -1.72
N GLY A 74 4.60 -22.39 -1.37
CA GLY A 74 5.63 -23.38 -1.03
C GLY A 74 6.34 -24.00 -2.25
N GLU A 75 5.88 -23.74 -3.47
CA GLU A 75 6.50 -24.21 -4.72
C GLU A 75 7.50 -23.19 -5.25
N ARG A 76 8.58 -23.65 -5.89
CA ARG A 76 9.56 -22.75 -6.51
C ARG A 76 8.84 -21.91 -7.58
N GLY A 77 8.90 -20.58 -7.41
CA GLY A 77 8.11 -19.64 -8.17
C GLY A 77 8.23 -19.84 -9.66
N GLY A 78 7.10 -19.82 -10.32
CA GLY A 78 6.95 -19.49 -11.72
C GLY A 78 6.97 -20.58 -12.74
N VAL A 79 7.34 -21.80 -12.43
CA VAL A 79 7.50 -22.83 -13.45
C VAL A 79 6.21 -23.66 -13.64
N HIS A 80 5.38 -23.80 -12.63
CA HIS A 80 4.20 -24.66 -12.71
C HIS A 80 2.90 -23.88 -12.98
N SER A 81 2.17 -24.29 -14.01
CA SER A 81 0.88 -23.70 -14.41
C SER A 81 -0.20 -23.76 -13.33
N ALA A 82 -0.10 -24.71 -12.40
CA ALA A 82 -1.05 -24.87 -11.29
C ALA A 82 -1.01 -23.70 -10.31
N SER A 83 0.18 -23.23 -9.91
CA SER A 83 0.30 -22.09 -9.00
C SER A 83 -0.16 -20.78 -9.65
N ARG A 84 0.04 -20.61 -10.97
CA ARG A 84 -0.40 -19.42 -11.70
C ARG A 84 -1.91 -19.24 -11.71
N ARG A 85 -2.68 -20.33 -11.78
CA ARG A 85 -4.16 -20.27 -11.74
C ARG A 85 -4.70 -19.80 -10.38
N ARG A 86 -3.84 -19.79 -9.34
CA ARG A 86 -4.20 -19.31 -8.00
C ARG A 86 -3.83 -17.86 -7.77
N ILE A 87 -3.22 -17.18 -8.78
CA ILE A 87 -2.71 -15.83 -8.68
C ILE A 87 -3.48 -14.93 -9.66
N GLY A 88 -4.06 -13.87 -9.12
CA GLY A 88 -4.55 -12.73 -9.90
C GLY A 88 -3.48 -11.66 -9.95
N PHE A 89 -3.18 -11.14 -11.12
CA PHE A 89 -2.18 -10.11 -11.30
C PHE A 89 -2.72 -8.92 -12.07
N MET A 90 -2.48 -7.73 -11.55
CA MET A 90 -2.74 -6.47 -12.20
C MET A 90 -1.44 -5.65 -12.25
N PRO A 91 -0.89 -5.36 -13.44
CA PRO A 91 0.26 -4.47 -13.60
C PRO A 91 -0.14 -3.02 -13.40
N GLU A 92 0.84 -2.14 -13.12
CA GLU A 92 0.64 -0.69 -12.98
C GLU A 92 -0.07 -0.08 -14.20
N GLN A 93 0.31 -0.50 -15.40
CA GLN A 93 -0.31 -0.10 -16.65
C GLN A 93 -0.84 -1.34 -17.37
N PRO A 94 -2.12 -1.69 -17.20
CA PRO A 94 -2.71 -2.80 -17.93
C PRO A 94 -2.83 -2.46 -19.42
N TYR A 95 -2.44 -3.40 -20.28
CA TYR A 95 -2.63 -3.30 -21.72
C TYR A 95 -3.88 -4.06 -22.13
N PHE A 96 -4.73 -3.41 -22.91
CA PHE A 96 -5.98 -3.96 -23.38
C PHE A 96 -6.02 -3.99 -24.92
N TYR A 97 -6.79 -4.91 -25.47
CA TYR A 97 -7.21 -4.86 -26.87
C TYR A 97 -8.36 -3.85 -26.98
N GLU A 98 -8.04 -2.60 -27.33
CA GLU A 98 -8.94 -1.46 -27.26
C GLU A 98 -10.21 -1.61 -28.12
N TYR A 99 -10.19 -2.45 -29.15
CA TYR A 99 -11.33 -2.75 -29.99
C TYR A 99 -12.34 -3.74 -29.37
N LEU A 100 -11.94 -4.48 -28.33
CA LEU A 100 -12.83 -5.37 -27.60
C LEU A 100 -13.73 -4.58 -26.65
N THR A 101 -14.87 -5.15 -26.33
CA THR A 101 -15.69 -4.72 -25.18
C THR A 101 -15.14 -5.29 -23.88
N GLY A 102 -15.59 -4.76 -22.73
CA GLY A 102 -15.20 -5.30 -21.44
C GLY A 102 -15.56 -6.78 -21.28
N PHE A 103 -16.74 -7.20 -21.75
CA PHE A 103 -17.15 -8.62 -21.73
C PHE A 103 -16.31 -9.50 -22.63
N GLU A 104 -16.02 -9.08 -23.84
CA GLU A 104 -15.18 -9.83 -24.78
C GLU A 104 -13.76 -10.00 -24.27
N PHE A 105 -13.22 -8.94 -23.65
CA PHE A 105 -11.91 -9.00 -23.01
C PHE A 105 -11.89 -9.99 -21.83
N LEU A 106 -12.88 -9.94 -20.95
CA LEU A 106 -12.98 -10.90 -19.85
C LEU A 106 -13.24 -12.34 -20.34
N ASP A 107 -14.01 -12.54 -21.43
CA ASP A 107 -14.16 -13.87 -22.05
C ASP A 107 -12.81 -14.41 -22.54
N LEU A 108 -12.00 -13.57 -23.19
CA LEU A 108 -10.64 -13.92 -23.59
C LEU A 108 -9.78 -14.31 -22.38
N CYS A 109 -9.80 -13.51 -21.33
CA CYS A 109 -9.03 -13.77 -20.11
C CYS A 109 -9.47 -15.06 -19.41
N GLY A 110 -10.78 -15.33 -19.35
CA GLY A 110 -11.31 -16.57 -18.77
C GLY A 110 -10.84 -17.81 -19.53
N ARG A 111 -10.88 -17.78 -20.85
CA ARG A 111 -10.36 -18.87 -21.71
C ARG A 111 -8.86 -19.09 -21.49
N LEU A 112 -8.07 -18.04 -21.43
CA LEU A 112 -6.62 -18.13 -21.16
C LEU A 112 -6.32 -18.73 -19.78
N ASN A 113 -7.20 -18.51 -18.79
CA ASN A 113 -7.12 -19.13 -17.47
C ASN A 113 -7.72 -20.56 -17.44
N GLY A 114 -8.25 -21.08 -18.56
CA GLY A 114 -8.83 -22.41 -18.66
C GLY A 114 -10.22 -22.52 -18.04
N MET A 115 -10.95 -21.41 -17.89
CA MET A 115 -12.34 -21.39 -17.42
C MET A 115 -13.30 -21.87 -18.48
N GLY A 116 -14.35 -22.56 -18.07
CA GLY A 116 -15.45 -22.93 -18.98
C GLY A 116 -16.23 -21.69 -19.44
N ARG A 117 -16.78 -21.74 -20.66
CA ARG A 117 -17.48 -20.59 -21.26
C ARG A 117 -18.65 -20.07 -20.39
N GLN A 118 -19.42 -20.97 -19.79
CA GLN A 118 -20.56 -20.61 -18.95
C GLN A 118 -20.09 -19.94 -17.64
N ASP A 119 -19.05 -20.51 -17.01
CA ASP A 119 -18.46 -19.93 -15.79
C ASP A 119 -17.83 -18.57 -16.06
N THR A 120 -17.09 -18.43 -17.18
CA THR A 120 -16.51 -17.15 -17.55
C THR A 120 -17.57 -16.08 -17.72
N ARG A 121 -18.68 -16.41 -18.42
CA ARG A 121 -19.78 -15.46 -18.63
C ARG A 121 -20.42 -15.03 -17.30
N ARG A 122 -20.74 -15.99 -16.43
CA ARG A 122 -21.29 -15.71 -15.10
C ARG A 122 -20.35 -14.84 -14.29
N ARG A 123 -19.08 -15.21 -14.19
CA ARG A 123 -18.06 -14.45 -13.45
C ARG A 123 -17.80 -13.08 -14.04
N SER A 124 -17.86 -12.92 -15.36
CA SER A 124 -17.70 -11.60 -15.99
C SER A 124 -18.80 -10.63 -15.59
N VAL A 125 -20.05 -11.08 -15.47
CA VAL A 125 -21.16 -10.25 -14.97
C VAL A 125 -20.91 -9.84 -13.53
N GLU A 126 -20.65 -10.82 -12.64
CA GLU A 126 -20.40 -10.61 -11.22
C GLU A 126 -19.22 -9.64 -11.00
N ILE A 127 -18.12 -9.81 -11.72
CA ILE A 127 -16.92 -8.99 -11.50
C ILE A 127 -17.05 -7.59 -12.07
N LEU A 128 -17.73 -7.41 -13.21
CA LEU A 128 -18.00 -6.08 -13.77
C LEU A 128 -18.93 -5.27 -12.85
N GLU A 129 -19.89 -5.91 -12.20
CA GLU A 129 -20.70 -5.27 -11.19
C GLU A 129 -19.85 -4.84 -9.99
N ARG A 130 -19.02 -5.73 -9.47
CA ARG A 130 -18.12 -5.47 -8.33
C ARG A 130 -17.15 -4.30 -8.59
N VAL A 131 -16.63 -4.19 -9.81
CA VAL A 131 -15.75 -3.06 -10.19
C VAL A 131 -16.52 -1.86 -10.75
N ARG A 132 -17.85 -1.84 -10.66
CA ARG A 132 -18.73 -0.75 -11.15
C ARG A 132 -18.54 -0.44 -12.64
N LEU A 133 -18.47 -1.48 -13.46
CA LEU A 133 -18.36 -1.39 -14.91
C LEU A 133 -19.52 -2.07 -15.65
N SER A 134 -20.61 -2.44 -14.97
CA SER A 134 -21.76 -3.13 -15.57
C SER A 134 -22.32 -2.41 -16.78
N GLU A 135 -22.56 -1.10 -16.69
CA GLU A 135 -23.11 -0.27 -17.77
C GLU A 135 -22.13 -0.07 -18.94
N ALA A 136 -20.84 -0.23 -18.67
CA ALA A 136 -19.79 -0.06 -19.65
C ALA A 136 -19.34 -1.40 -20.27
N GLY A 137 -19.76 -2.53 -19.73
CA GLY A 137 -19.29 -3.85 -20.13
C GLY A 137 -19.43 -4.17 -21.63
N ASN A 138 -20.43 -3.60 -22.30
CA ASN A 138 -20.66 -3.72 -23.75
C ASN A 138 -20.03 -2.59 -24.58
N LYS A 139 -19.40 -1.59 -23.95
CA LYS A 139 -18.70 -0.52 -24.68
C LYS A 139 -17.29 -0.97 -25.04
N SER A 140 -16.80 -0.53 -26.21
CA SER A 140 -15.38 -0.75 -26.59
C SER A 140 -14.45 -0.13 -25.57
N ILE A 141 -13.38 -0.84 -25.20
CA ILE A 141 -12.39 -0.41 -24.20
C ILE A 141 -11.71 0.91 -24.58
N ARG A 142 -11.56 1.20 -25.87
CA ARG A 142 -11.07 2.52 -26.34
C ARG A 142 -11.88 3.72 -25.84
N MET A 143 -13.12 3.48 -25.39
CA MET A 143 -14.00 4.53 -24.82
C MET A 143 -13.89 4.63 -23.31
N TYR A 144 -13.05 3.80 -22.68
CA TYR A 144 -12.90 3.79 -21.25
C TYR A 144 -11.99 4.93 -20.78
N SER A 145 -12.37 5.58 -19.69
CA SER A 145 -11.48 6.48 -18.97
C SER A 145 -10.33 5.70 -18.31
N LYS A 146 -9.27 6.41 -17.90
CA LYS A 146 -8.15 5.79 -17.17
C LYS A 146 -8.64 5.00 -15.95
N GLY A 147 -9.58 5.56 -15.17
CA GLY A 147 -10.17 4.88 -14.03
C GLY A 147 -10.97 3.63 -14.40
N MET A 148 -11.68 3.65 -15.53
CA MET A 148 -12.39 2.48 -16.04
C MET A 148 -11.42 1.39 -16.48
N MET A 149 -10.32 1.75 -17.16
CA MET A 149 -9.26 0.80 -17.54
C MET A 149 -8.61 0.16 -16.31
N GLN A 150 -8.32 0.95 -15.27
CA GLN A 150 -7.77 0.44 -14.02
C GLN A 150 -8.72 -0.57 -13.35
N ARG A 151 -10.01 -0.26 -13.28
CA ARG A 151 -11.04 -1.15 -12.75
C ARG A 151 -11.24 -2.42 -13.59
N LEU A 152 -11.10 -2.32 -14.91
CA LEU A 152 -11.11 -3.49 -15.79
C LEU A 152 -9.87 -4.38 -15.56
N GLY A 153 -8.69 -3.79 -15.34
CA GLY A 153 -7.48 -4.53 -14.95
C GLY A 153 -7.67 -5.30 -13.63
N LEU A 154 -8.34 -4.68 -12.66
CA LEU A 154 -8.70 -5.34 -11.42
C LEU A 154 -9.72 -6.47 -11.66
N ALA A 155 -10.72 -6.24 -12.50
CA ALA A 155 -11.67 -7.28 -12.91
C ALA A 155 -10.97 -8.49 -13.53
N GLN A 156 -10.02 -8.25 -14.44
CA GLN A 156 -9.19 -9.30 -15.05
C GLN A 156 -8.44 -10.11 -13.98
N ALA A 157 -7.80 -9.42 -13.03
CA ALA A 157 -7.03 -10.08 -11.98
C ALA A 157 -7.91 -10.97 -11.08
N LEU A 158 -9.19 -10.63 -10.90
CA LEU A 158 -10.11 -11.31 -10.01
C LEU A 158 -11.05 -12.30 -10.67
N LEU A 159 -11.07 -12.37 -12.01
CA LEU A 159 -12.04 -13.14 -12.81
C LEU A 159 -12.10 -14.63 -12.43
N HIS A 160 -10.93 -15.25 -12.24
CA HIS A 160 -10.79 -16.69 -11.98
C HIS A 160 -10.73 -17.05 -10.49
N ASP A 161 -11.15 -16.11 -9.62
CA ASP A 161 -11.25 -16.28 -8.17
C ASP A 161 -9.94 -16.69 -7.47
N PRO A 162 -8.84 -15.95 -7.63
CA PRO A 162 -7.52 -16.32 -7.13
C PRO A 162 -7.44 -16.34 -5.60
N GLU A 163 -6.53 -17.16 -5.05
CA GLU A 163 -6.19 -17.17 -3.62
C GLU A 163 -5.23 -16.02 -3.24
N LEU A 164 -4.36 -15.63 -4.17
CA LEU A 164 -3.40 -14.53 -4.04
C LEU A 164 -3.65 -13.49 -5.12
N VAL A 165 -3.80 -12.23 -4.72
CA VAL A 165 -3.94 -11.10 -5.65
C VAL A 165 -2.71 -10.22 -5.53
N ILE A 166 -1.99 -10.03 -6.63
CA ILE A 166 -0.80 -9.18 -6.72
C ILE A 166 -1.17 -7.95 -7.56
N LEU A 167 -1.06 -6.76 -6.98
CA LEU A 167 -1.43 -5.51 -7.63
C LEU A 167 -0.24 -4.55 -7.64
N ASP A 168 0.13 -4.07 -8.82
CA ASP A 168 1.20 -3.07 -8.96
C ASP A 168 0.58 -1.68 -9.07
N GLU A 169 0.75 -0.84 -8.05
CA GLU A 169 0.24 0.54 -7.95
C GLU A 169 -1.27 0.67 -8.30
N PRO A 170 -2.18 -0.12 -7.70
CA PRO A 170 -3.58 -0.25 -8.15
C PRO A 170 -4.38 1.05 -8.07
N MET A 171 -3.95 2.02 -7.28
CA MET A 171 -4.63 3.30 -7.07
C MET A 171 -3.93 4.47 -7.75
N SER A 172 -2.85 4.22 -8.52
CA SER A 172 -2.08 5.26 -9.20
C SER A 172 -2.91 5.95 -10.28
N GLY A 173 -2.91 7.29 -10.24
CA GLY A 173 -3.58 8.12 -11.24
C GLY A 173 -5.11 8.05 -11.24
N LEU A 174 -5.71 7.52 -10.17
CA LEU A 174 -7.15 7.58 -9.93
C LEU A 174 -7.53 8.87 -9.19
N ASP A 175 -8.73 9.36 -9.48
CA ASP A 175 -9.38 10.38 -8.68
C ASP A 175 -9.78 9.85 -7.28
N PRO A 176 -10.19 10.71 -6.33
CA PRO A 176 -10.55 10.26 -4.99
C PRO A 176 -11.64 9.19 -4.97
N MET A 177 -12.64 9.28 -5.85
CA MET A 177 -13.73 8.29 -5.92
C MET A 177 -13.23 6.94 -6.43
N GLY A 178 -12.42 6.93 -7.49
CA GLY A 178 -11.80 5.72 -8.02
C GLY A 178 -10.89 5.03 -7.00
N ARG A 179 -10.16 5.81 -6.18
CA ARG A 179 -9.38 5.26 -5.07
C ARG A 179 -10.26 4.60 -4.01
N MET A 180 -11.38 5.23 -3.65
CA MET A 180 -12.33 4.65 -2.70
C MET A 180 -12.90 3.33 -3.22
N ASP A 181 -13.22 3.25 -4.51
CA ASP A 181 -13.72 2.03 -5.14
C ASP A 181 -12.69 0.89 -5.03
N VAL A 182 -11.43 1.15 -5.39
CA VAL A 182 -10.36 0.14 -5.29
C VAL A 182 -10.09 -0.26 -3.85
N ARG A 183 -10.07 0.69 -2.90
CA ARG A 183 -9.95 0.39 -1.46
C ARG A 183 -11.08 -0.51 -0.98
N GLY A 184 -12.32 -0.24 -1.39
CA GLY A 184 -13.48 -1.09 -1.08
C GLY A 184 -13.27 -2.52 -1.55
N ILE A 185 -12.82 -2.72 -2.80
CA ILE A 185 -12.55 -4.04 -3.37
C ILE A 185 -11.45 -4.78 -2.59
N ILE A 186 -10.34 -4.10 -2.24
CA ILE A 186 -9.26 -4.72 -1.45
C ILE A 186 -9.78 -5.13 -0.07
N THR A 187 -10.60 -4.29 0.57
CA THR A 187 -11.22 -4.61 1.87
C THR A 187 -12.14 -5.83 1.78
N GLU A 188 -12.94 -5.94 0.73
CA GLU A 188 -13.80 -7.10 0.48
C GLU A 188 -12.97 -8.38 0.22
N LEU A 189 -11.87 -8.30 -0.51
CA LEU A 189 -10.95 -9.42 -0.73
C LEU A 189 -10.39 -9.93 0.60
N LYS A 190 -9.97 -9.01 1.48
CA LYS A 190 -9.53 -9.33 2.83
C LYS A 190 -10.62 -10.03 3.63
N ALA A 191 -11.84 -9.48 3.65
CA ALA A 191 -12.98 -10.05 4.36
C ALA A 191 -13.36 -11.45 3.85
N SER A 192 -13.13 -11.73 2.55
CA SER A 192 -13.34 -13.05 1.94
C SER A 192 -12.17 -14.04 2.14
N GLY A 193 -11.17 -13.68 2.95
CA GLY A 193 -10.01 -14.54 3.27
C GLY A 193 -9.01 -14.66 2.13
N ARG A 194 -8.97 -13.73 1.18
CA ARG A 194 -7.95 -13.70 0.12
C ARG A 194 -6.67 -13.02 0.62
N THR A 195 -5.55 -13.46 0.11
CA THR A 195 -4.26 -12.80 0.35
C THR A 195 -4.06 -11.73 -0.71
N VAL A 196 -3.75 -10.50 -0.29
CA VAL A 196 -3.47 -9.40 -1.21
C VAL A 196 -2.07 -8.86 -0.95
N PHE A 197 -1.28 -8.74 -2.01
CA PHE A 197 0.03 -8.11 -2.01
C PHE A 197 0.01 -6.97 -3.02
N PHE A 198 0.15 -5.73 -2.57
CA PHE A 198 0.14 -4.60 -3.50
C PHE A 198 1.27 -3.62 -3.26
N SER A 199 1.80 -3.06 -4.34
CA SER A 199 2.75 -1.96 -4.26
C SER A 199 2.05 -0.62 -4.15
N SER A 200 2.67 0.31 -3.43
CA SER A 200 2.27 1.71 -3.38
C SER A 200 3.47 2.61 -3.08
N HIS A 201 3.39 3.85 -3.53
CA HIS A 201 4.25 4.94 -3.05
C HIS A 201 3.47 5.89 -2.12
N ILE A 202 2.19 5.60 -1.86
CA ILE A 202 1.29 6.43 -1.05
C ILE A 202 1.10 5.76 0.31
N ILE A 203 1.64 6.36 1.34
CA ILE A 203 1.66 5.84 2.70
C ILE A 203 0.25 5.68 3.27
N SER A 204 -0.63 6.67 3.05
CA SER A 204 -2.00 6.64 3.55
C SER A 204 -2.86 5.49 2.99
N ASP A 205 -2.55 4.98 1.79
CA ASP A 205 -3.23 3.81 1.24
C ASP A 205 -2.81 2.54 1.97
N VAL A 206 -1.53 2.44 2.32
CA VAL A 206 -0.96 1.30 3.06
C VAL A 206 -1.47 1.30 4.50
N GLU A 207 -1.48 2.45 5.18
CA GLU A 207 -2.01 2.59 6.55
C GLU A 207 -3.48 2.18 6.64
N ALA A 208 -4.28 2.54 5.64
CA ALA A 208 -5.71 2.28 5.64
C ALA A 208 -6.10 0.82 5.35
N LEU A 209 -5.29 0.09 4.58
CA LEU A 209 -5.67 -1.20 4.02
C LEU A 209 -4.87 -2.38 4.56
N CYS A 210 -3.59 -2.17 4.92
CA CYS A 210 -2.67 -3.26 5.15
C CYS A 210 -2.66 -3.74 6.60
N ASP A 211 -2.50 -5.05 6.76
CA ASP A 211 -2.15 -5.68 8.04
C ASP A 211 -0.66 -5.50 8.33
N ARG A 212 0.15 -5.66 7.27
CA ARG A 212 1.60 -5.55 7.32
C ARG A 212 2.12 -4.71 6.16
N VAL A 213 3.27 -4.11 6.38
CA VAL A 213 4.01 -3.35 5.36
C VAL A 213 5.44 -3.84 5.27
N ILE A 214 5.95 -3.83 4.06
CA ILE A 214 7.36 -4.04 3.73
C ILE A 214 7.84 -2.76 3.08
N LEU A 215 8.83 -2.11 3.68
CA LEU A 215 9.41 -0.87 3.19
C LEU A 215 10.64 -1.17 2.34
N LEU A 216 10.64 -0.67 1.12
CA LEU A 216 11.74 -0.84 0.18
C LEU A 216 12.34 0.52 -0.17
N ASP A 217 13.66 0.61 -0.12
CA ASP A 217 14.40 1.78 -0.57
C ASP A 217 15.66 1.36 -1.32
N HIS A 218 15.93 2.01 -2.47
CA HIS A 218 17.10 1.74 -3.32
C HIS A 218 17.42 0.24 -3.51
N GLY A 219 16.36 -0.57 -3.70
CA GLY A 219 16.50 -2.02 -3.93
C GLY A 219 16.72 -2.84 -2.66
N LYS A 220 16.68 -2.27 -1.46
CA LYS A 220 16.86 -2.95 -0.18
C LYS A 220 15.60 -2.88 0.66
N LYS A 221 15.34 -3.94 1.42
CA LYS A 221 14.29 -3.90 2.45
C LYS A 221 14.83 -3.14 3.66
N ILE A 222 14.19 -2.02 4.01
CA ILE A 222 14.61 -1.18 5.14
C ILE A 222 13.83 -1.47 6.42
N ALA A 223 12.55 -1.88 6.30
CA ALA A 223 11.73 -2.30 7.44
C ALA A 223 10.63 -3.25 7.00
N GLU A 224 10.07 -3.99 7.95
CA GLU A 224 8.93 -4.87 7.78
C GLU A 224 8.23 -5.03 9.14
N GLY A 225 6.89 -4.95 9.17
CA GLY A 225 6.12 -5.12 10.40
C GLY A 225 4.63 -4.98 10.20
N LYS A 226 3.85 -5.26 11.25
CA LYS A 226 2.42 -4.95 11.23
C LYS A 226 2.23 -3.43 11.28
N VAL A 227 1.33 -2.93 10.43
CA VAL A 227 1.02 -1.51 10.38
C VAL A 227 0.61 -1.00 11.77
N ALA A 228 -0.25 -1.73 12.47
CA ALA A 228 -0.70 -1.37 13.82
C ALA A 228 0.45 -1.32 14.86
N GLU A 229 1.48 -2.15 14.73
CA GLU A 229 2.65 -2.14 15.63
C GLU A 229 3.60 -0.99 15.27
N LEU A 230 3.77 -0.70 13.98
CA LEU A 230 4.63 0.38 13.52
C LEU A 230 4.06 1.77 13.86
N ILE A 231 2.74 1.97 13.66
CA ILE A 231 2.05 3.23 13.98
C ILE A 231 1.51 3.27 15.41
N GLY A 232 1.48 2.14 16.10
CA GLY A 232 0.96 1.96 17.46
C GLY A 232 1.95 2.31 18.58
N GLY A 233 3.07 2.96 18.26
CA GLY A 233 4.02 3.48 19.25
C GLY A 233 3.37 4.39 20.28
N GLU A 234 4.09 4.69 21.36
CA GLU A 234 3.62 5.62 22.39
C GLU A 234 3.10 6.92 21.79
N VAL A 235 1.99 7.42 22.33
CA VAL A 235 1.41 8.71 21.94
C VAL A 235 2.52 9.75 22.08
N ARG A 236 2.98 10.32 20.96
CA ARG A 236 4.05 11.33 20.98
C ARG A 236 3.63 12.62 21.65
N PHE A 237 2.40 13.01 21.37
CA PHE A 237 1.74 14.16 21.98
C PHE A 237 0.24 14.07 21.72
N VAL A 238 -0.51 14.80 22.52
CA VAL A 238 -1.94 14.99 22.33
C VAL A 238 -2.16 16.41 21.84
N GLU A 239 -2.80 16.57 20.71
CA GLU A 239 -3.16 17.86 20.14
C GLU A 239 -4.52 18.31 20.68
N LEU A 240 -4.53 19.46 21.34
CA LEU A 240 -5.72 20.12 21.85
C LEU A 240 -5.98 21.37 21.02
N VAL A 241 -7.15 21.49 20.44
CA VAL A 241 -7.55 22.66 19.65
C VAL A 241 -8.60 23.44 20.41
N PHE A 242 -8.29 24.70 20.78
CA PHE A 242 -9.22 25.61 21.43
C PHE A 242 -9.69 26.68 20.45
N SER A 243 -10.99 26.95 20.41
CA SER A 243 -11.57 28.03 19.62
C SER A 243 -12.79 28.63 20.35
N PRO A 244 -12.77 29.95 20.64
CA PRO A 244 -11.69 30.91 20.37
C PRO A 244 -10.43 30.62 21.19
N PRO A 245 -9.25 31.16 20.77
CA PRO A 245 -8.01 31.00 21.51
C PRO A 245 -8.13 31.55 22.95
N PRO A 246 -7.76 30.74 23.97
CA PRO A 246 -7.71 31.25 25.36
C PRO A 246 -6.63 32.34 25.49
N PRO A 247 -6.79 33.28 26.46
CA PRO A 247 -5.75 34.27 26.78
C PRO A 247 -4.43 33.62 27.18
N LEU A 248 -3.31 34.23 26.81
CA LEU A 248 -1.97 33.71 27.14
C LEU A 248 -1.74 33.55 28.65
N GLU A 249 -2.35 34.41 29.48
CA GLU A 249 -2.31 34.30 30.92
C GLU A 249 -2.89 32.99 31.45
N TRP A 250 -3.92 32.44 30.77
CA TRP A 250 -4.52 31.16 31.17
C TRP A 250 -3.58 30.00 30.85
N LEU A 251 -2.85 30.10 29.73
CA LEU A 251 -1.87 29.09 29.34
C LEU A 251 -0.71 29.07 30.34
N ALA A 252 -0.20 30.24 30.71
CA ALA A 252 0.85 30.34 31.69
C ALA A 252 0.43 29.82 33.07
N ALA A 253 -0.82 30.08 33.49
CA ALA A 253 -1.36 29.60 34.75
C ALA A 253 -1.51 28.07 34.81
N GLU A 254 -1.70 27.41 33.69
CA GLU A 254 -1.75 25.93 33.57
C GLU A 254 -0.36 25.33 33.28
N GLY A 255 0.69 26.14 33.22
CA GLY A 255 2.06 25.69 32.96
C GLY A 255 2.28 25.22 31.54
N ILE A 256 1.50 25.72 30.58
CA ILE A 256 1.63 25.36 29.14
C ILE A 256 2.78 26.14 28.53
N PRO A 257 3.84 25.48 28.06
CA PRO A 257 4.99 26.14 27.46
C PRO A 257 4.62 26.79 26.10
N PRO A 258 5.11 28.01 25.82
CA PRO A 258 4.83 28.71 24.57
C PRO A 258 5.27 27.96 23.31
N ASP A 259 6.36 27.21 23.40
CA ASP A 259 6.91 26.39 22.28
C ASP A 259 6.02 25.17 21.93
N ARG A 260 5.11 24.82 22.83
CA ARG A 260 4.08 23.78 22.59
C ARG A 260 2.75 24.35 22.10
N THR A 261 2.70 25.61 21.72
CA THR A 261 1.49 26.28 21.25
C THR A 261 1.67 26.82 19.84
N ILE A 262 0.65 26.63 18.99
CA ILE A 262 0.64 27.15 17.61
C ILE A 262 -0.70 27.86 17.39
N ARG A 263 -0.66 29.13 17.01
CA ARG A 263 -1.87 29.86 16.63
C ARG A 263 -2.20 29.61 15.18
N SER A 264 -3.40 29.16 14.90
CA SER A 264 -3.90 28.86 13.56
C SER A 264 -5.24 29.57 13.35
N GLY A 265 -5.20 30.76 12.73
CA GLY A 265 -6.37 31.60 12.53
C GLY A 265 -7.04 32.01 13.85
N ASP A 266 -8.32 31.62 14.02
CA ASP A 266 -9.14 31.84 15.22
C ASP A 266 -9.05 30.68 16.24
N ALA A 267 -8.08 29.81 16.10
CA ALA A 267 -7.85 28.67 17.00
C ALA A 267 -6.43 28.70 17.58
N LEU A 268 -6.27 28.05 18.73
CA LEU A 268 -4.99 27.73 19.34
C LEU A 268 -4.84 26.21 19.39
N VAL A 269 -3.74 25.73 18.89
CA VAL A 269 -3.32 24.32 18.97
C VAL A 269 -2.30 24.21 20.10
N VAL A 270 -2.54 23.30 21.04
CA VAL A 270 -1.65 23.02 22.18
C VAL A 270 -1.22 21.54 22.10
N LYS A 271 0.09 21.27 22.23
CA LYS A 271 0.64 19.91 22.19
C LYS A 271 1.02 19.45 23.59
N ALA A 272 0.21 18.57 24.18
CA ALA A 272 0.51 17.89 25.43
C ALA A 272 1.37 16.66 25.21
N GLY A 273 2.31 16.35 26.09
CA GLY A 273 3.21 15.22 25.96
C GLY A 273 2.54 13.85 26.08
N ASP A 274 1.44 13.78 26.85
CA ASP A 274 0.67 12.58 27.06
C ASP A 274 -0.82 12.89 27.32
N VAL A 275 -1.61 11.86 27.52
CA VAL A 275 -3.06 11.97 27.77
C VAL A 275 -3.36 12.59 29.13
N GLU A 276 -2.53 12.34 30.14
CA GLU A 276 -2.74 12.88 31.48
C GLU A 276 -2.50 14.38 31.50
N GLU A 277 -1.42 14.86 30.88
CA GLU A 277 -1.12 16.26 30.66
C GLU A 277 -2.23 16.97 29.87
N ALA A 278 -2.70 16.34 28.78
CA ALA A 278 -3.80 16.85 27.97
C ALA A 278 -5.10 17.01 28.78
N ASN A 279 -5.46 16.02 29.58
CA ASN A 279 -6.65 16.07 30.44
C ASN A 279 -6.53 17.17 31.51
N ARG A 280 -5.37 17.31 32.12
CA ARG A 280 -5.10 18.35 33.12
C ARG A 280 -5.27 19.74 32.49
N TRP A 281 -4.63 20.00 31.35
CA TRP A 281 -4.73 21.28 30.67
C TRP A 281 -6.15 21.58 30.16
N THR A 282 -6.83 20.57 29.64
CA THR A 282 -8.22 20.71 29.20
C THR A 282 -9.14 21.07 30.36
N SER A 283 -8.99 20.42 31.52
CA SER A 283 -9.78 20.69 32.71
C SER A 283 -9.48 22.09 33.28
N GLY A 284 -8.20 22.46 33.39
CA GLY A 284 -7.81 23.78 33.92
C GLY A 284 -8.25 24.95 33.02
N LEU A 285 -8.04 24.83 31.72
CA LEU A 285 -8.49 25.85 30.76
C LEU A 285 -10.03 25.89 30.66
N GLY A 286 -10.69 24.72 30.71
CA GLY A 286 -12.14 24.60 30.70
C GLY A 286 -12.80 25.29 31.92
N ALA A 287 -12.23 25.15 33.12
CA ALA A 287 -12.68 25.82 34.32
C ALA A 287 -12.62 27.38 34.23
N ARG A 288 -11.74 27.88 33.37
CA ARG A 288 -11.61 29.33 33.05
C ARG A 288 -12.50 29.79 31.91
N GLY A 289 -13.22 28.86 31.26
CA GLY A 289 -14.16 29.15 30.16
C GLY A 289 -13.59 28.93 28.76
N ALA A 290 -12.40 28.34 28.60
CA ALA A 290 -11.87 27.95 27.28
C ALA A 290 -12.72 26.83 26.66
N ARG A 291 -12.93 26.91 25.36
CA ARG A 291 -13.71 25.92 24.63
C ARG A 291 -12.79 24.99 23.83
N LEU A 292 -12.71 23.74 24.25
CA LEU A 292 -12.04 22.69 23.50
C LEU A 292 -12.89 22.34 22.26
N ARG A 293 -12.28 22.42 21.07
CA ARG A 293 -12.91 22.05 19.79
C ARG A 293 -12.61 20.59 19.43
N SER A 294 -11.37 20.16 19.64
CA SER A 294 -10.96 18.77 19.42
C SER A 294 -9.77 18.40 20.30
N MET A 295 -9.69 17.11 20.62
CA MET A 295 -8.56 16.45 21.27
C MET A 295 -8.17 15.25 20.43
N THR A 296 -6.96 15.22 19.88
CA THR A 296 -6.50 14.18 18.98
C THR A 296 -5.14 13.66 19.44
N GLN A 297 -5.02 12.35 19.58
CA GLN A 297 -3.74 11.71 19.87
C GLN A 297 -2.91 11.63 18.60
N ALA A 298 -1.77 12.32 18.58
CA ALA A 298 -0.80 12.19 17.52
C ALA A 298 0.05 10.91 17.74
N ARG A 299 -0.17 9.94 16.90
CA ARG A 299 0.65 8.72 16.82
C ARG A 299 1.67 8.88 15.71
N PRO A 300 2.80 8.16 15.76
CA PRO A 300 3.72 8.13 14.63
C PRO A 300 2.98 7.66 13.38
N HIS A 301 3.14 8.36 12.26
CA HIS A 301 2.70 7.90 10.96
C HIS A 301 3.80 7.06 10.31
N LEU A 302 3.44 6.12 9.44
CA LEU A 302 4.42 5.34 8.66
C LEU A 302 5.39 6.25 7.89
N GLU A 303 4.95 7.45 7.51
CA GLU A 303 5.77 8.46 6.85
C GLU A 303 7.00 8.86 7.69
N GLU A 304 6.83 9.07 8.97
CA GLU A 304 7.93 9.43 9.88
C GLU A 304 8.90 8.26 10.06
N ILE A 305 8.38 7.04 10.14
CA ILE A 305 9.19 5.83 10.21
C ILE A 305 9.98 5.65 8.91
N TYR A 306 9.34 5.88 7.78
CA TYR A 306 9.96 5.84 6.47
C TYR A 306 11.09 6.86 6.35
N VAL A 307 10.83 8.13 6.71
CA VAL A 307 11.82 9.21 6.72
C VAL A 307 12.98 8.93 7.69
N ALA A 308 12.68 8.42 8.89
CA ALA A 308 13.72 8.09 9.88
C ALA A 308 14.66 6.97 9.41
N HIS A 309 14.18 6.05 8.57
CA HIS A 309 15.01 4.99 7.99
C HIS A 309 15.81 5.49 6.78
N LEU A 310 15.26 6.41 5.97
CA LEU A 310 16.00 7.05 4.88
C LEU A 310 17.19 7.85 5.40
N GLY A 311 17.00 8.68 6.43
CA GLY A 311 18.06 9.52 7.01
C GLY A 311 19.23 8.76 7.66
N ARG A 312 19.02 7.49 8.03
CA ARG A 312 20.10 6.62 8.55
C ARG A 312 21.01 6.05 7.47
N HIS A 313 20.54 5.97 6.23
CA HIS A 313 21.34 5.46 5.10
C HIS A 313 22.19 6.53 4.43
N ASP A 314 21.78 7.81 4.47
CA ASP A 314 22.58 8.92 3.91
C ASP A 314 23.77 9.31 4.79
N GLY A 315 23.79 8.92 6.08
CA GLY A 315 24.85 9.25 7.03
C GLY A 315 26.12 8.38 6.97
N SER A 316 26.16 7.31 6.17
CA SER A 316 27.29 6.37 6.10
C SER A 316 28.20 6.55 4.86
N GLY A 317 28.00 7.61 4.10
CA GLY A 317 28.73 7.86 2.82
C GLY A 317 29.67 9.06 2.79
N VAL A 318 30.00 9.69 3.94
CA VAL A 318 31.01 10.76 3.97
C VAL A 318 32.12 10.34 4.95
N GLY A 319 33.08 9.65 4.40
CA GLY A 319 34.31 9.26 5.11
C GLY A 319 35.42 8.95 4.11
N ASP A 320 36.32 9.91 3.98
CA ASP A 320 37.73 9.81 3.52
C ASP A 320 38.00 9.38 2.07
N GLY A 321 38.37 10.38 1.32
CA GLY A 321 39.13 10.34 0.09
C GLY A 321 40.03 11.58 -0.02
N ALA A 322 41.08 11.61 0.82
CA ALA A 322 42.19 12.50 0.59
C ALA A 322 43.17 11.88 -0.44
#